data_38f2ee77d953068dec1be24733b1b8c0
#
_entry.id   38f2ee77d953068dec1be24733b1b8c0
#
_cell.length_a   1.000
_cell.length_b   1.000
_cell.length_c   1.000
_cell.angle_alpha   90.00
_cell.angle_beta   90.00
_cell.angle_gamma   90.00
#
_symmetry.space_group_name_H-M   'P 1'
#
loop_
_entity.id
_entity.type
_entity.pdbx_description
1 polymer ?
#
loop_
_entity_poly.entity_id
_entity_poly.type
_entity_poly.pdbx_seq_one_letter_code
_entity_poly.pdbx_strand_id
1 'polypeptide(L)'
;MPASRLLEPAPARPLPQPSRRRTAGIAGFGRALPATSVDNAPIAARIGVEPAWITKRTGISRRRRSAADEGLTELAIEAGARALAAAAVDPADVDAVLVATSSSDDVVPQAAPLVAGALGAERAMSWDVGLACTGFLAGLQQGAALIESNRATTVLLIGADILTRYTDADDRQTAALFGDGAGAAVLVPGGAGSIGPVVLGGEPQRDVLYIDRTDNVVRMDGKFVYTHAVDRMERACRELLEIAELAIDDVDLVIAHQANGRIINAVRERFGLDPDRVADYVADLGNTSAASVPLALSLAQDDGRLPEQGHVLLTAFGAGFSWGAALLTFGDTP
;
A
#
# COMPACT_ATOMS: atom_id res chain seq x y z
N MET A 1 -1.58 36.63 -20.12
CA MET A 1 -0.79 35.64 -19.34
C MET A 1 -0.15 36.37 -18.19
N PRO A 2 -0.57 36.22 -16.93
CA PRO A 2 0.15 36.82 -15.82
C PRO A 2 1.46 36.04 -15.61
N ALA A 3 2.55 36.80 -15.48
CA ALA A 3 3.87 36.22 -15.20
C ALA A 3 3.83 35.41 -13.90
N SER A 4 4.19 34.13 -13.97
CA SER A 4 4.36 33.30 -12.79
C SER A 4 5.45 33.94 -11.91
N ARG A 5 5.09 34.33 -10.70
CA ARG A 5 6.08 34.67 -9.68
C ARG A 5 6.85 33.38 -9.37
N LEU A 6 8.11 33.37 -9.77
CA LEU A 6 9.05 32.38 -9.23
C LEU A 6 9.11 32.60 -7.70
N LEU A 7 8.53 31.68 -6.95
CA LEU A 7 8.70 31.68 -5.50
C LEU A 7 10.19 31.45 -5.22
N GLU A 8 10.80 32.33 -4.41
CA GLU A 8 12.16 32.09 -3.94
C GLU A 8 12.18 30.78 -3.15
N PRO A 9 13.13 29.88 -3.43
CA PRO A 9 13.22 28.62 -2.70
C PRO A 9 13.43 28.91 -1.20
N ALA A 10 12.61 28.32 -0.34
CA ALA A 10 12.79 28.41 1.10
C ALA A 10 14.18 27.86 1.48
N PRO A 11 14.89 28.45 2.47
CA PRO A 11 16.20 27.97 2.89
C PRO A 11 16.10 26.54 3.40
N ALA A 12 17.06 25.70 2.99
CA ALA A 12 17.14 24.31 3.43
C ALA A 12 17.24 24.23 4.97
N ARG A 13 16.43 23.36 5.56
CA ARG A 13 16.50 23.09 7.00
C ARG A 13 17.83 22.36 7.32
N PRO A 14 18.58 22.74 8.36
CA PRO A 14 19.74 21.98 8.78
C PRO A 14 19.33 20.54 9.13
N LEU A 15 20.06 19.56 8.60
CA LEU A 15 19.83 18.15 8.95
C LEU A 15 20.13 17.94 10.44
N PRO A 16 19.30 17.16 11.17
CA PRO A 16 19.55 16.81 12.56
C PRO A 16 20.92 16.14 12.70
N GLN A 17 21.66 16.46 13.77
CA GLN A 17 22.93 15.80 14.10
C GLN A 17 22.68 14.35 14.52
N PRO A 18 23.58 13.39 14.20
CA PRO A 18 23.39 12.00 14.57
C PRO A 18 23.43 11.84 16.10
N SER A 19 22.26 11.66 16.71
CA SER A 19 22.10 11.27 18.10
C SER A 19 21.27 10.01 18.17
N ARG A 20 21.58 9.07 19.06
CA ARG A 20 20.93 7.78 19.36
C ARG A 20 20.03 7.25 18.23
N ARG A 21 20.19 5.99 17.83
CA ARG A 21 19.26 5.32 16.88
C ARG A 21 17.83 5.59 17.33
N ARG A 22 17.06 6.24 16.48
CA ARG A 22 15.62 6.43 16.66
C ARG A 22 14.93 5.25 16.00
N THR A 23 13.97 4.66 16.67
CA THR A 23 13.08 3.68 16.03
C THR A 23 11.97 4.45 15.33
N ALA A 24 11.74 4.16 14.07
CA ALA A 24 10.59 4.70 13.34
C ALA A 24 9.32 4.00 13.82
N GLY A 25 8.23 4.74 13.86
CA GLY A 25 6.90 4.19 14.17
C GLY A 25 5.79 4.93 13.45
N ILE A 26 4.60 4.37 13.47
CA ILE A 26 3.43 4.94 12.80
C ILE A 26 2.64 5.79 13.81
N ALA A 27 2.32 7.03 13.42
CA ALA A 27 1.54 7.96 14.23
C ALA A 27 0.06 8.02 13.83
N GLY A 28 -0.28 7.70 12.59
CA GLY A 28 -1.66 7.73 12.12
C GLY A 28 -1.83 7.13 10.74
N PHE A 29 -3.03 6.69 10.45
CA PHE A 29 -3.44 6.17 9.15
C PHE A 29 -4.49 7.05 8.51
N GLY A 30 -4.58 7.01 7.18
CA GLY A 30 -5.63 7.65 6.41
C GLY A 30 -5.97 6.84 5.17
N ARG A 31 -7.16 7.05 4.61
CA ARG A 31 -7.56 6.41 3.36
C ARG A 31 -8.50 7.28 2.54
N ALA A 32 -8.49 7.05 1.25
CA ALA A 32 -9.46 7.60 0.30
C ALA A 32 -9.93 6.49 -0.64
N LEU A 33 -11.22 6.44 -0.88
CA LEU A 33 -11.85 5.48 -1.77
C LEU A 33 -12.77 6.23 -2.72
N PRO A 34 -12.74 5.91 -4.03
CA PRO A 34 -13.70 6.46 -4.98
C PRO A 34 -15.15 6.24 -4.52
N ALA A 35 -16.02 7.21 -4.80
CA ALA A 35 -17.42 7.13 -4.40
C ALA A 35 -18.17 5.98 -5.09
N THR A 36 -17.81 5.68 -6.34
CA THR A 36 -18.48 4.66 -7.16
C THR A 36 -18.08 3.25 -6.71
N SER A 37 -19.08 2.46 -6.35
CA SER A 37 -18.92 1.02 -6.08
C SER A 37 -19.53 0.21 -7.20
N VAL A 38 -18.78 -0.73 -7.75
CA VAL A 38 -19.20 -1.61 -8.84
C VAL A 38 -19.27 -3.04 -8.33
N ASP A 39 -20.44 -3.66 -8.38
CA ASP A 39 -20.63 -5.07 -8.05
C ASP A 39 -20.25 -6.01 -9.21
N ASN A 40 -20.40 -7.32 -8.99
CA ASN A 40 -20.01 -8.31 -10.00
C ASN A 40 -20.98 -8.41 -11.18
N ALA A 41 -22.24 -7.97 -11.05
CA ALA A 41 -23.26 -8.23 -12.05
C ALA A 41 -22.93 -7.63 -13.45
N PRO A 42 -22.60 -6.32 -13.58
CA PRO A 42 -22.25 -5.74 -14.86
C PRO A 42 -20.96 -6.33 -15.47
N ILE A 43 -19.99 -6.67 -14.63
CA ILE A 43 -18.74 -7.28 -15.09
C ILE A 43 -18.99 -8.70 -15.58
N ALA A 44 -19.74 -9.50 -14.84
CA ALA A 44 -20.09 -10.87 -15.17
C ALA A 44 -20.85 -10.96 -16.50
N ALA A 45 -21.84 -10.06 -16.71
CA ALA A 45 -22.56 -9.96 -17.95
C ALA A 45 -21.64 -9.70 -19.15
N ARG A 46 -20.65 -8.81 -18.98
CA ARG A 46 -19.72 -8.44 -20.04
C ARG A 46 -18.76 -9.57 -20.40
N ILE A 47 -18.20 -10.26 -19.41
CA ILE A 47 -17.25 -11.37 -19.66
C ILE A 47 -17.92 -12.73 -19.84
N GLY A 48 -19.26 -12.79 -19.85
CA GLY A 48 -20.04 -14.00 -20.13
C GLY A 48 -19.93 -15.07 -19.05
N VAL A 49 -20.08 -14.68 -17.78
CA VAL A 49 -20.09 -15.58 -16.60
C VAL A 49 -21.22 -15.18 -15.63
N GLU A 50 -21.47 -16.01 -14.62
CA GLU A 50 -22.35 -15.66 -13.53
C GLU A 50 -21.61 -14.82 -12.45
N PRO A 51 -22.28 -13.86 -11.77
CA PRO A 51 -21.65 -13.07 -10.68
C PRO A 51 -21.01 -13.94 -9.60
N ALA A 52 -21.63 -15.05 -9.24
CA ALA A 52 -21.12 -16.01 -8.26
C ALA A 52 -19.80 -16.68 -8.70
N TRP A 53 -19.54 -16.78 -10.01
CA TRP A 53 -18.28 -17.31 -10.53
C TRP A 53 -17.11 -16.38 -10.17
N ILE A 54 -17.31 -15.05 -10.24
CA ILE A 54 -16.31 -14.06 -9.83
C ILE A 54 -16.02 -14.19 -8.35
N THR A 55 -17.05 -14.13 -7.49
CA THR A 55 -16.88 -14.23 -6.03
C THR A 55 -16.18 -15.53 -5.63
N LYS A 56 -16.57 -16.67 -6.22
CA LYS A 56 -15.94 -17.97 -5.94
C LYS A 56 -14.45 -18.01 -6.30
N ARG A 57 -14.03 -17.30 -7.35
CA ARG A 57 -12.65 -17.31 -7.85
C ARG A 57 -11.75 -16.27 -7.21
N THR A 58 -12.34 -15.16 -6.78
CA THR A 58 -11.58 -13.99 -6.33
C THR A 58 -11.83 -13.60 -4.89
N GLY A 59 -12.93 -14.04 -4.29
CA GLY A 59 -13.42 -13.50 -3.02
C GLY A 59 -14.04 -12.11 -3.15
N ILE A 60 -13.98 -11.47 -4.33
CA ILE A 60 -14.41 -10.10 -4.55
C ILE A 60 -15.91 -10.07 -4.89
N SER A 61 -16.67 -9.27 -4.13
CA SER A 61 -18.09 -9.02 -4.34
C SER A 61 -18.34 -7.68 -5.03
N ARG A 62 -17.53 -6.67 -4.69
CA ARG A 62 -17.55 -5.33 -5.28
C ARG A 62 -16.15 -4.72 -5.28
N ARG A 63 -15.96 -3.63 -6.01
CA ARG A 63 -14.72 -2.83 -6.01
C ARG A 63 -15.05 -1.36 -6.17
N ARG A 64 -14.15 -0.52 -5.72
CA ARG A 64 -14.24 0.91 -5.96
C ARG A 64 -13.66 1.24 -7.32
N ARG A 65 -14.24 2.21 -8.00
CA ARG A 65 -13.80 2.66 -9.31
C ARG A 65 -13.82 4.17 -9.38
N SER A 66 -12.69 4.75 -9.74
CA SER A 66 -12.56 6.19 -9.97
C SER A 66 -13.40 6.64 -11.16
N ALA A 67 -13.97 7.83 -11.06
CA ALA A 67 -14.58 8.51 -12.19
C ALA A 67 -13.49 8.86 -13.24
N ALA A 68 -13.92 9.15 -14.47
CA ALA A 68 -12.98 9.42 -15.56
C ALA A 68 -12.13 10.69 -15.33
N ASP A 69 -12.65 11.62 -14.53
CA ASP A 69 -12.03 12.89 -14.14
C ASP A 69 -11.42 12.87 -12.74
N GLU A 70 -11.49 11.75 -12.01
CA GLU A 70 -10.88 11.55 -10.71
C GLU A 70 -9.47 10.97 -10.88
N GLY A 71 -8.45 11.77 -10.52
CA GLY A 71 -7.04 11.40 -10.62
C GLY A 71 -6.54 10.58 -9.44
N LEU A 72 -5.40 9.92 -9.62
CA LEU A 72 -4.67 9.25 -8.54
C LEU A 72 -4.19 10.26 -7.50
N THR A 73 -3.74 11.43 -7.99
CA THR A 73 -3.21 12.51 -7.16
C THR A 73 -4.25 12.99 -6.14
N GLU A 74 -5.52 13.14 -6.54
CA GLU A 74 -6.61 13.57 -5.66
C GLU A 74 -6.88 12.53 -4.55
N LEU A 75 -6.91 11.23 -4.89
CA LEU A 75 -7.06 10.16 -3.90
C LEU A 75 -5.87 10.14 -2.92
N ALA A 76 -4.65 10.31 -3.42
CA ALA A 76 -3.45 10.35 -2.59
C ALA A 76 -3.45 11.57 -1.64
N ILE A 77 -3.86 12.75 -2.12
CA ILE A 77 -4.02 13.96 -1.29
C ILE A 77 -5.03 13.72 -0.16
N GLU A 78 -6.20 13.17 -0.49
CA GLU A 78 -7.24 12.91 0.51
C GLU A 78 -6.79 11.89 1.57
N ALA A 79 -6.15 10.78 1.15
CA ALA A 79 -5.62 9.79 2.06
C ALA A 79 -4.52 10.37 2.96
N GLY A 80 -3.60 11.16 2.38
CA GLY A 80 -2.53 11.84 3.08
C GLY A 80 -3.05 12.85 4.10
N ALA A 81 -4.01 13.71 3.72
CA ALA A 81 -4.62 14.68 4.61
C ALA A 81 -5.27 14.02 5.83
N ARG A 82 -5.99 12.91 5.62
CA ARG A 82 -6.60 12.14 6.71
C ARG A 82 -5.57 11.50 7.63
N ALA A 83 -4.46 10.98 7.07
CA ALA A 83 -3.38 10.41 7.87
C ALA A 83 -2.69 11.48 8.73
N LEU A 84 -2.40 12.66 8.16
CA LEU A 84 -1.81 13.80 8.89
C LEU A 84 -2.73 14.28 9.99
N ALA A 85 -4.04 14.39 9.72
CA ALA A 85 -5.03 14.77 10.72
C ALA A 85 -5.12 13.74 11.86
N ALA A 86 -5.11 12.43 11.56
CA ALA A 86 -5.11 11.36 12.54
C ALA A 86 -3.84 11.35 13.41
N ALA A 87 -2.69 11.71 12.82
CA ALA A 87 -1.41 11.85 13.51
C ALA A 87 -1.25 13.18 14.27
N ALA A 88 -2.17 14.13 14.13
CA ALA A 88 -2.07 15.50 14.62
C ALA A 88 -0.77 16.21 14.15
N VAL A 89 -0.36 15.97 12.90
CA VAL A 89 0.83 16.52 12.26
C VAL A 89 0.45 17.64 11.31
N ASP A 90 1.10 18.81 11.43
CA ASP A 90 0.98 19.88 10.47
C ASP A 90 1.69 19.51 9.16
N PRO A 91 1.06 19.64 7.98
CA PRO A 91 1.72 19.37 6.71
C PRO A 91 3.05 20.13 6.53
N ALA A 92 3.20 21.32 7.08
CA ALA A 92 4.43 22.08 7.05
C ALA A 92 5.62 21.43 7.80
N ASP A 93 5.33 20.47 8.71
CA ASP A 93 6.33 19.72 9.47
C ASP A 93 6.72 18.38 8.80
N VAL A 94 6.14 18.07 7.64
CA VAL A 94 6.50 16.87 6.87
C VAL A 94 7.86 17.09 6.19
N ASP A 95 8.81 16.19 6.46
CA ASP A 95 10.15 16.23 5.87
C ASP A 95 10.24 15.44 4.55
N ALA A 96 9.40 14.40 4.38
CA ALA A 96 9.36 13.61 3.16
C ALA A 96 7.94 13.09 2.83
N VAL A 97 7.59 13.11 1.53
CA VAL A 97 6.37 12.50 1.00
C VAL A 97 6.75 11.41 0.01
N LEU A 98 6.33 10.18 0.29
CA LEU A 98 6.53 9.00 -0.55
C LEU A 98 5.17 8.53 -1.10
N VAL A 99 5.06 8.39 -2.42
CA VAL A 99 3.86 7.80 -3.04
C VAL A 99 4.23 6.49 -3.73
N ALA A 100 3.77 5.37 -3.17
CA ALA A 100 3.92 4.07 -3.80
C ALA A 100 2.79 3.89 -4.82
N THR A 101 3.14 3.83 -6.10
CA THR A 101 2.18 3.73 -7.20
C THR A 101 2.78 3.12 -8.45
N SER A 102 1.91 2.53 -9.28
CA SER A 102 2.19 2.08 -10.66
C SER A 102 1.27 2.73 -11.68
N SER A 103 0.43 3.67 -11.25
CA SER A 103 -0.64 4.26 -12.07
C SER A 103 -0.72 5.78 -11.94
N SER A 104 0.44 6.44 -11.80
CA SER A 104 0.55 7.91 -11.78
C SER A 104 -0.22 8.53 -12.94
N ASP A 105 -0.85 9.69 -12.69
CA ASP A 105 -1.62 10.39 -13.71
C ASP A 105 -0.73 10.84 -14.87
N ASP A 106 0.48 11.29 -14.56
CA ASP A 106 1.49 11.73 -15.53
C ASP A 106 2.77 10.91 -15.42
N VAL A 107 3.55 10.88 -16.51
CA VAL A 107 4.91 10.34 -16.48
C VAL A 107 5.86 11.30 -15.76
N VAL A 108 5.67 12.58 -15.95
CA VAL A 108 6.38 13.71 -15.32
C VAL A 108 5.44 14.93 -15.31
N PRO A 109 5.25 15.60 -14.18
CA PRO A 109 5.82 15.31 -12.86
C PRO A 109 5.27 14.02 -12.24
N GLN A 110 6.00 13.46 -11.26
CA GLN A 110 5.52 12.34 -10.45
C GLN A 110 4.41 12.78 -9.49
N ALA A 111 3.66 11.83 -8.92
CA ALA A 111 2.55 12.13 -8.03
C ALA A 111 3.00 12.76 -6.70
N ALA A 112 4.08 12.29 -6.10
CA ALA A 112 4.51 12.73 -4.78
C ALA A 112 4.77 14.25 -4.66
N PRO A 113 5.47 14.93 -5.60
CA PRO A 113 5.61 16.38 -5.57
C PRO A 113 4.28 17.15 -5.64
N LEU A 114 3.33 16.65 -6.44
CA LEU A 114 2.00 17.27 -6.57
C LEU A 114 1.20 17.11 -5.27
N VAL A 115 1.25 15.94 -4.68
CA VAL A 115 0.62 15.64 -3.38
C VAL A 115 1.23 16.52 -2.28
N ALA A 116 2.56 16.60 -2.20
CA ALA A 116 3.25 17.42 -1.21
C ALA A 116 2.83 18.90 -1.30
N GLY A 117 2.83 19.46 -2.50
CA GLY A 117 2.41 20.86 -2.73
C GLY A 117 0.94 21.09 -2.37
N ALA A 118 0.04 20.20 -2.77
CA ALA A 118 -1.39 20.34 -2.48
C ALA A 118 -1.72 20.21 -0.99
N LEU A 119 -0.95 19.42 -0.23
CA LEU A 119 -1.10 19.31 1.21
C LEU A 119 -0.49 20.48 1.99
N GLY A 120 0.35 21.31 1.36
CA GLY A 120 1.11 22.36 2.05
C GLY A 120 2.44 21.87 2.64
N ALA A 121 2.91 20.69 2.26
CA ALA A 121 4.22 20.15 2.62
C ALA A 121 5.31 20.62 1.64
N GLU A 122 5.35 21.93 1.36
CA GLU A 122 6.17 22.54 0.30
C GLU A 122 7.68 22.31 0.43
N ARG A 123 8.15 21.99 1.64
CA ARG A 123 9.56 21.76 1.94
C ARG A 123 9.95 20.28 1.98
N ALA A 124 8.97 19.40 1.83
CA ALA A 124 9.21 17.96 1.89
C ALA A 124 10.01 17.47 0.67
N MET A 125 10.99 16.60 0.91
CA MET A 125 11.52 15.75 -0.16
C MET A 125 10.40 14.84 -0.67
N SER A 126 10.20 14.74 -1.99
CA SER A 126 9.08 13.99 -2.51
C SER A 126 9.45 13.17 -3.74
N TRP A 127 9.07 11.89 -3.75
CA TRP A 127 9.27 10.98 -4.89
C TRP A 127 8.31 9.80 -4.89
N ASP A 128 8.06 9.22 -6.05
CA ASP A 128 7.27 8.02 -6.20
C ASP A 128 8.13 6.76 -5.99
N VAL A 129 7.51 5.73 -5.41
CA VAL A 129 8.13 4.42 -5.15
C VAL A 129 7.52 3.39 -6.10
N GLY A 130 8.28 2.99 -7.12
CA GLY A 130 7.84 2.06 -8.15
C GLY A 130 8.19 0.60 -7.85
N LEU A 131 7.38 -0.11 -7.08
CA LEU A 131 7.55 -1.55 -6.81
C LEU A 131 6.19 -2.30 -6.83
N ALA A 132 5.30 -1.90 -7.71
CA ALA A 132 3.96 -2.46 -7.89
C ALA A 132 3.25 -2.68 -6.53
N CYS A 133 2.55 -3.81 -6.34
CA CYS A 133 1.80 -4.08 -5.12
C CYS A 133 2.66 -4.16 -3.84
N THR A 134 3.99 -4.29 -3.98
CA THR A 134 4.94 -4.30 -2.85
C THR A 134 5.42 -2.88 -2.50
N GLY A 135 5.03 -1.88 -3.29
CA GLY A 135 5.51 -0.50 -3.19
C GLY A 135 5.34 0.12 -1.81
N PHE A 136 4.22 -0.15 -1.12
CA PHE A 136 4.01 0.37 0.23
C PHE A 136 5.03 -0.20 1.24
N LEU A 137 5.36 -1.50 1.18
CA LEU A 137 6.39 -2.08 2.06
C LEU A 137 7.77 -1.51 1.76
N ALA A 138 8.09 -1.27 0.48
CA ALA A 138 9.34 -0.60 0.10
C ALA A 138 9.38 0.85 0.60
N GLY A 139 8.27 1.57 0.51
CA GLY A 139 8.12 2.92 1.06
C GLY A 139 8.25 2.93 2.59
N LEU A 140 7.69 1.92 3.26
CA LEU A 140 7.81 1.75 4.72
C LEU A 140 9.28 1.60 5.15
N GLN A 141 10.05 0.75 4.44
CA GLN A 141 11.48 0.58 4.68
C GLN A 141 12.26 1.88 4.42
N GLN A 142 11.95 2.59 3.32
CA GLN A 142 12.61 3.86 2.98
C GLN A 142 12.31 4.93 4.02
N GLY A 143 11.04 5.10 4.41
CA GLY A 143 10.61 6.06 5.42
C GLY A 143 11.22 5.79 6.79
N ALA A 144 11.23 4.52 7.22
CA ALA A 144 11.90 4.12 8.46
C ALA A 144 13.40 4.44 8.41
N ALA A 145 14.09 4.10 7.31
CA ALA A 145 15.51 4.40 7.16
C ALA A 145 15.82 5.90 7.21
N LEU A 146 14.97 6.77 6.67
CA LEU A 146 15.12 8.23 6.76
C LEU A 146 15.04 8.71 8.22
N ILE A 147 14.09 8.18 8.98
CA ILE A 147 13.92 8.53 10.41
C ILE A 147 15.09 8.01 11.25
N GLU A 148 15.44 6.75 11.08
CA GLU A 148 16.50 6.09 11.85
C GLU A 148 17.89 6.69 11.57
N SER A 149 18.12 7.13 10.33
CA SER A 149 19.34 7.86 9.94
C SER A 149 19.33 9.35 10.27
N ASN A 150 18.27 9.85 10.94
CA ASN A 150 18.07 11.27 11.24
C ASN A 150 18.05 12.19 9.99
N ARG A 151 17.59 11.67 8.83
CA ARG A 151 17.38 12.44 7.60
C ARG A 151 15.99 13.06 7.52
N ALA A 152 15.05 12.50 8.27
CA ALA A 152 13.70 13.00 8.44
C ALA A 152 13.23 12.77 9.89
N THR A 153 12.25 13.54 10.34
CA THR A 153 11.49 13.34 11.57
C THR A 153 10.05 12.99 11.29
N THR A 154 9.53 13.40 10.14
CA THR A 154 8.16 13.12 9.75
C THR A 154 8.14 12.71 8.28
N VAL A 155 7.61 11.52 8.00
CA VAL A 155 7.46 10.98 6.65
C VAL A 155 5.99 10.66 6.41
N LEU A 156 5.40 11.21 5.35
CA LEU A 156 4.10 10.79 4.85
C LEU A 156 4.30 9.74 3.77
N LEU A 157 3.87 8.51 4.04
CA LEU A 157 3.89 7.41 3.09
C LEU A 157 2.47 7.10 2.61
N ILE A 158 2.28 7.11 1.30
CA ILE A 158 1.00 6.85 0.65
C ILE A 158 1.17 5.68 -0.32
N GLY A 159 0.25 4.73 -0.31
CA GLY A 159 0.06 3.76 -1.37
C GLY A 159 -1.22 4.13 -2.13
N ALA A 160 -1.13 4.35 -3.43
CA ALA A 160 -2.26 4.76 -4.25
C ALA A 160 -2.19 4.12 -5.64
N ASP A 161 -3.31 3.54 -6.10
CA ASP A 161 -3.41 3.05 -7.47
C ASP A 161 -4.84 3.19 -8.04
N ILE A 162 -4.92 3.48 -9.33
CA ILE A 162 -6.13 3.44 -10.15
C ILE A 162 -5.90 2.40 -11.27
N LEU A 163 -5.89 1.11 -10.88
CA LEU A 163 -5.60 0.03 -11.83
C LEU A 163 -6.77 -0.28 -12.77
N THR A 164 -7.97 0.20 -12.47
CA THR A 164 -9.10 0.03 -13.38
C THR A 164 -8.91 0.75 -14.71
N ARG A 165 -8.00 1.74 -14.79
CA ARG A 165 -7.60 2.40 -16.05
C ARG A 165 -6.85 1.49 -17.01
N TYR A 166 -6.14 0.50 -16.47
CA TYR A 166 -5.31 -0.44 -17.23
C TYR A 166 -5.99 -1.80 -17.40
N THR A 167 -7.25 -1.92 -16.98
CA THR A 167 -7.98 -3.19 -17.02
C THR A 167 -8.78 -3.31 -18.30
N ASP A 168 -8.53 -4.36 -19.08
CA ASP A 168 -9.41 -4.74 -20.19
C ASP A 168 -10.72 -5.31 -19.62
N ALA A 169 -11.81 -4.61 -19.87
CA ALA A 169 -13.12 -4.98 -19.34
C ALA A 169 -13.69 -6.28 -19.96
N ASP A 170 -13.11 -6.79 -21.03
CA ASP A 170 -13.49 -8.03 -21.71
C ASP A 170 -12.58 -9.22 -21.34
N ASP A 171 -11.48 -8.96 -20.62
CA ASP A 171 -10.58 -10.03 -20.19
C ASP A 171 -11.10 -10.73 -18.93
N ARG A 172 -11.42 -12.02 -19.06
CA ARG A 172 -11.91 -12.86 -17.96
C ARG A 172 -10.92 -13.02 -16.81
N GLN A 173 -9.62 -12.79 -17.04
CA GLN A 173 -8.59 -12.97 -16.01
C GLN A 173 -8.46 -11.76 -15.12
N THR A 174 -8.62 -10.56 -15.66
CA THR A 174 -8.30 -9.31 -14.96
C THR A 174 -9.50 -8.39 -14.73
N ALA A 175 -10.53 -8.41 -15.59
CA ALA A 175 -11.67 -7.49 -15.54
C ALA A 175 -12.36 -7.37 -14.17
N ALA A 176 -12.38 -8.46 -13.41
CA ALA A 176 -13.07 -8.52 -12.13
C ALA A 176 -12.16 -8.36 -10.90
N LEU A 177 -10.83 -8.18 -11.10
CA LEU A 177 -9.88 -8.18 -9.98
C LEU A 177 -9.68 -6.81 -9.36
N PHE A 178 -9.37 -5.81 -10.20
CA PHE A 178 -8.84 -4.55 -9.73
C PHE A 178 -9.89 -3.59 -9.22
N GLY A 179 -9.51 -2.85 -8.19
CA GLY A 179 -10.20 -1.69 -7.64
C GLY A 179 -9.23 -0.54 -7.46
N ASP A 180 -9.75 0.63 -7.18
CA ASP A 180 -9.02 1.88 -7.04
C ASP A 180 -9.09 2.41 -5.61
N GLY A 181 -8.05 3.11 -5.18
CA GLY A 181 -8.02 3.74 -3.86
C GLY A 181 -6.63 4.18 -3.44
N ALA A 182 -6.58 4.84 -2.31
CA ALA A 182 -5.37 5.27 -1.64
C ALA A 182 -5.43 5.00 -0.14
N GLY A 183 -4.31 4.57 0.44
CA GLY A 183 -4.12 4.49 1.88
C GLY A 183 -2.80 5.15 2.26
N ALA A 184 -2.73 5.73 3.45
CA ALA A 184 -1.59 6.49 3.91
C ALA A 184 -1.22 6.17 5.36
N ALA A 185 0.06 6.34 5.69
CA ALA A 185 0.58 6.31 7.05
C ALA A 185 1.54 7.47 7.30
N VAL A 186 1.49 8.07 8.47
CA VAL A 186 2.46 9.05 8.95
C VAL A 186 3.48 8.33 9.82
N LEU A 187 4.76 8.43 9.46
CA LEU A 187 5.86 7.82 10.17
C LEU A 187 6.61 8.90 10.96
N VAL A 188 6.88 8.60 12.23
CA VAL A 188 7.61 9.49 13.16
C VAL A 188 8.54 8.68 14.05
N PRO A 189 9.51 9.29 14.74
CA PRO A 189 10.26 8.60 15.79
C PRO A 189 9.34 8.19 16.95
N GLY A 190 9.35 6.91 17.33
CA GLY A 190 8.60 6.43 18.50
C GLY A 190 7.08 6.49 18.36
N GLY A 191 6.53 6.37 17.16
CA GLY A 191 5.08 6.27 16.95
C GLY A 191 4.44 5.04 17.62
N ALA A 192 3.12 5.01 17.73
CA ALA A 192 2.37 3.96 18.43
C ALA A 192 2.62 2.53 17.91
N GLY A 193 2.90 2.39 16.60
CA GLY A 193 3.29 1.13 15.98
C GLY A 193 4.74 1.21 15.50
N SER A 194 5.71 0.72 16.30
CA SER A 194 7.11 0.71 15.89
C SER A 194 7.32 -0.18 14.66
N ILE A 195 8.12 0.31 13.70
CA ILE A 195 8.46 -0.42 12.48
C ILE A 195 9.68 -1.28 12.78
N GLY A 196 9.48 -2.60 12.78
CA GLY A 196 10.52 -3.59 12.96
C GLY A 196 11.26 -3.91 11.66
N PRO A 197 11.83 -5.13 11.54
CA PRO A 197 12.49 -5.56 10.31
C PRO A 197 11.55 -5.52 9.11
N VAL A 198 12.11 -5.23 7.93
CA VAL A 198 11.44 -5.33 6.63
C VAL A 198 12.29 -6.21 5.74
N VAL A 199 11.68 -7.26 5.18
CA VAL A 199 12.29 -8.15 4.19
C VAL A 199 11.68 -7.83 2.83
N LEU A 200 12.53 -7.57 1.83
CA LEU A 200 12.13 -7.35 0.44
C LEU A 200 12.96 -8.24 -0.47
N GLY A 201 12.31 -8.82 -1.47
CA GLY A 201 12.96 -9.61 -2.50
C GLY A 201 12.37 -9.35 -3.87
N GLY A 202 13.09 -9.81 -4.90
CA GLY A 202 12.63 -9.68 -6.28
C GLY A 202 13.30 -10.67 -7.22
N GLU A 203 12.61 -11.01 -8.29
CA GLU A 203 13.15 -11.80 -9.42
C GLU A 203 12.60 -11.26 -10.75
N PRO A 204 13.39 -11.30 -11.83
CA PRO A 204 12.94 -10.77 -13.12
C PRO A 204 11.89 -11.70 -13.76
N GLN A 205 10.63 -11.25 -13.81
CA GLN A 205 9.50 -11.94 -14.43
C GLN A 205 8.61 -10.95 -15.20
N ARG A 206 9.07 -10.57 -16.41
CA ARG A 206 8.38 -9.56 -17.21
C ARG A 206 7.06 -10.07 -17.80
N ASP A 207 7.02 -11.33 -18.25
CA ASP A 207 5.96 -11.80 -19.15
C ASP A 207 4.75 -12.44 -18.42
N VAL A 208 4.73 -12.41 -17.09
CA VAL A 208 3.73 -13.09 -16.26
C VAL A 208 2.70 -12.15 -15.66
N LEU A 209 3.13 -10.97 -15.23
CA LEU A 209 2.27 -9.91 -14.69
C LEU A 209 2.89 -8.57 -15.05
N TYR A 210 2.26 -7.84 -15.96
CA TYR A 210 2.79 -6.58 -16.46
C TYR A 210 1.70 -5.68 -17.05
N ILE A 211 2.03 -4.39 -17.18
CA ILE A 211 1.27 -3.43 -17.97
C ILE A 211 2.17 -3.00 -19.12
N ASP A 212 1.76 -3.26 -20.35
CA ASP A 212 2.51 -2.85 -21.54
C ASP A 212 2.19 -1.38 -21.87
N ARG A 213 3.25 -0.58 -22.06
CA ARG A 213 3.09 0.82 -22.45
C ARG A 213 2.53 1.01 -23.88
N THR A 214 2.49 -0.05 -24.68
CA THR A 214 1.98 0.02 -26.05
C THR A 214 0.46 0.21 -26.08
N ASP A 215 -0.25 -0.45 -25.17
CA ASP A 215 -1.72 -0.41 -25.11
C ASP A 215 -2.26 -0.10 -23.70
N ASN A 216 -1.36 0.02 -22.72
CA ASN A 216 -1.71 0.29 -21.32
C ASN A 216 -2.69 -0.73 -20.74
N VAL A 217 -2.55 -2.02 -21.08
CA VAL A 217 -3.41 -3.08 -20.57
C VAL A 217 -2.61 -3.98 -19.63
N VAL A 218 -3.20 -4.28 -18.46
CA VAL A 218 -2.65 -5.26 -17.53
C VAL A 218 -2.85 -6.67 -18.07
N ARG A 219 -1.78 -7.46 -18.06
CA ARG A 219 -1.79 -8.87 -18.45
C ARG A 219 -1.25 -9.73 -17.34
N MET A 220 -1.87 -10.91 -17.15
CA MET A 220 -1.54 -11.78 -16.04
C MET A 220 -1.73 -13.26 -16.39
N ASP A 221 -0.74 -14.09 -16.11
CA ASP A 221 -0.96 -15.53 -15.92
C ASP A 221 -1.39 -15.80 -14.47
N GLY A 222 -2.70 -15.82 -14.25
CA GLY A 222 -3.26 -15.91 -12.90
C GLY A 222 -2.89 -17.19 -12.14
N LYS A 223 -2.60 -18.31 -12.83
CA LYS A 223 -2.19 -19.57 -12.19
C LYS A 223 -0.73 -19.48 -11.71
N PHE A 224 0.12 -18.95 -12.55
CA PHE A 224 1.53 -18.77 -12.22
C PHE A 224 1.69 -17.75 -11.09
N VAL A 225 1.02 -16.59 -11.19
CA VAL A 225 1.00 -15.55 -10.16
C VAL A 225 0.53 -16.09 -8.82
N TYR A 226 -0.59 -16.85 -8.79
CA TYR A 226 -1.11 -17.44 -7.56
C TYR A 226 -0.08 -18.31 -6.83
N THR A 227 0.55 -19.23 -7.58
CA THR A 227 1.52 -20.19 -6.99
C THR A 227 2.73 -19.46 -6.41
N HIS A 228 3.27 -18.48 -7.15
CA HIS A 228 4.45 -17.73 -6.72
C HIS A 228 4.12 -16.75 -5.59
N ALA A 229 2.96 -16.10 -5.62
CA ALA A 229 2.54 -15.19 -4.58
C ALA A 229 2.48 -15.88 -3.21
N VAL A 230 1.79 -17.02 -3.13
CA VAL A 230 1.67 -17.78 -1.86
C VAL A 230 3.06 -18.22 -1.35
N ASP A 231 3.91 -18.80 -2.22
CA ASP A 231 5.24 -19.27 -1.86
C ASP A 231 6.16 -18.12 -1.41
N ARG A 232 6.19 -17.01 -2.15
CA ARG A 232 7.09 -15.88 -1.84
C ARG A 232 6.64 -15.12 -0.60
N MET A 233 5.34 -14.92 -0.41
CA MET A 233 4.80 -14.28 0.79
C MET A 233 5.07 -15.12 2.04
N GLU A 234 4.84 -16.43 1.98
CA GLU A 234 5.17 -17.35 3.09
C GLU A 234 6.65 -17.27 3.46
N ARG A 235 7.56 -17.37 2.46
CA ARG A 235 9.01 -17.31 2.71
C ARG A 235 9.43 -15.98 3.32
N ALA A 236 8.94 -14.85 2.79
CA ALA A 236 9.26 -13.54 3.34
C ALA A 236 8.79 -13.39 4.79
N CYS A 237 7.59 -13.90 5.11
CA CYS A 237 7.10 -13.90 6.49
C CYS A 237 7.96 -14.76 7.42
N ARG A 238 8.35 -15.97 7.00
CA ARG A 238 9.20 -16.85 7.81
C ARG A 238 10.58 -16.23 8.05
N GLU A 239 11.20 -15.70 7.01
CA GLU A 239 12.49 -14.99 7.11
C GLU A 239 12.39 -13.80 8.06
N LEU A 240 11.32 -13.01 7.97
CA LEU A 240 11.09 -11.88 8.85
C LEU A 240 10.92 -12.30 10.31
N LEU A 241 10.12 -13.34 10.57
CA LEU A 241 9.90 -13.85 11.92
C LEU A 241 11.19 -14.41 12.53
N GLU A 242 12.04 -15.07 11.73
CA GLU A 242 13.37 -15.52 12.16
C GLU A 242 14.27 -14.32 12.56
N ILE A 243 14.30 -13.26 11.74
CA ILE A 243 15.04 -12.03 12.05
C ILE A 243 14.53 -11.34 13.31
N ALA A 244 13.21 -11.37 13.53
CA ALA A 244 12.55 -10.77 14.68
C ALA A 244 12.60 -11.66 15.93
N GLU A 245 13.11 -12.90 15.85
CA GLU A 245 13.11 -13.91 16.91
C GLU A 245 11.70 -14.21 17.46
N LEU A 246 10.68 -14.19 16.56
CA LEU A 246 9.27 -14.43 16.87
C LEU A 246 8.76 -15.73 16.23
N ALA A 247 7.79 -16.36 16.88
CA ALA A 247 6.96 -17.40 16.27
C ALA A 247 5.71 -16.78 15.62
N ILE A 248 5.06 -17.52 14.72
CA ILE A 248 3.80 -17.03 14.12
C ILE A 248 2.68 -16.89 15.15
N ASP A 249 2.75 -17.61 16.25
CA ASP A 249 1.78 -17.53 17.35
C ASP A 249 1.89 -16.22 18.13
N ASP A 250 3.04 -15.55 18.08
CA ASP A 250 3.26 -14.22 18.68
C ASP A 250 2.67 -13.07 17.84
N VAL A 251 2.21 -13.35 16.62
CA VAL A 251 1.61 -12.36 15.71
C VAL A 251 0.10 -12.27 15.96
N ASP A 252 -0.41 -11.10 16.33
CA ASP A 252 -1.83 -10.88 16.61
C ASP A 252 -2.67 -10.74 15.34
N LEU A 253 -2.13 -10.05 14.33
CA LEU A 253 -2.83 -9.82 13.07
C LEU A 253 -1.89 -9.93 11.87
N VAL A 254 -2.31 -10.63 10.84
CA VAL A 254 -1.65 -10.66 9.53
C VAL A 254 -2.44 -9.80 8.53
N ILE A 255 -1.78 -8.85 7.90
CA ILE A 255 -2.34 -8.05 6.80
C ILE A 255 -1.58 -8.38 5.53
N ALA A 256 -2.15 -9.26 4.73
CA ALA A 256 -1.63 -9.58 3.42
C ALA A 256 -2.10 -8.56 2.38
N HIS A 257 -1.32 -8.36 1.31
CA HIS A 257 -1.81 -7.68 0.12
C HIS A 257 -3.15 -8.25 -0.33
N GLN A 258 -4.16 -7.41 -0.48
CA GLN A 258 -5.54 -7.76 -0.82
C GLN A 258 -5.68 -8.05 -2.34
N ALA A 259 -4.87 -8.97 -2.87
CA ALA A 259 -4.88 -9.29 -4.30
C ALA A 259 -6.10 -10.12 -4.71
N ASN A 260 -6.42 -11.11 -3.88
CA ASN A 260 -7.45 -12.13 -4.14
C ASN A 260 -7.68 -12.91 -2.85
N GLY A 261 -8.94 -13.12 -2.48
CA GLY A 261 -9.30 -13.85 -1.27
C GLY A 261 -8.73 -15.28 -1.20
N ARG A 262 -8.51 -15.93 -2.36
CA ARG A 262 -7.86 -17.25 -2.40
C ARG A 262 -6.38 -17.19 -2.00
N ILE A 263 -5.66 -16.12 -2.35
CA ILE A 263 -4.26 -15.92 -1.94
C ILE A 263 -4.21 -15.65 -0.44
N ILE A 264 -5.07 -14.75 0.07
CA ILE A 264 -5.17 -14.45 1.51
C ILE A 264 -5.43 -15.73 2.31
N ASN A 265 -6.42 -16.52 1.89
CA ASN A 265 -6.74 -17.79 2.54
C ASN A 265 -5.59 -18.81 2.46
N ALA A 266 -4.90 -18.91 1.32
CA ALA A 266 -3.77 -19.82 1.19
C ALA A 266 -2.61 -19.43 2.11
N VAL A 267 -2.30 -18.13 2.25
CA VAL A 267 -1.31 -17.65 3.22
C VAL A 267 -1.75 -17.97 4.64
N ARG A 268 -3.01 -17.70 5.00
CA ARG A 268 -3.59 -18.07 6.30
C ARG A 268 -3.42 -19.56 6.61
N GLU A 269 -3.78 -20.44 5.66
CA GLU A 269 -3.68 -21.90 5.82
C GLU A 269 -2.24 -22.40 5.96
N ARG A 270 -1.28 -21.77 5.24
CA ARG A 270 0.15 -22.12 5.33
C ARG A 270 0.74 -21.85 6.72
N PHE A 271 0.19 -20.87 7.44
CA PHE A 271 0.58 -20.55 8.81
C PHE A 271 -0.35 -21.16 9.88
N GLY A 272 -1.42 -21.87 9.49
CA GLY A 272 -2.37 -22.46 10.43
C GLY A 272 -3.14 -21.43 11.26
N LEU A 273 -3.34 -20.22 10.73
CA LEU A 273 -3.98 -19.13 11.45
C LEU A 273 -5.51 -19.24 11.42
N ASP A 274 -6.13 -18.82 12.52
CA ASP A 274 -7.56 -18.59 12.56
C ASP A 274 -7.98 -17.43 11.66
N PRO A 275 -9.20 -17.43 11.09
CA PRO A 275 -9.65 -16.37 10.17
C PRO A 275 -9.65 -14.96 10.77
N ASP A 276 -9.91 -14.81 12.05
CA ASP A 276 -9.91 -13.54 12.76
C ASP A 276 -8.50 -12.95 13.00
N ARG A 277 -7.46 -13.76 12.87
CA ARG A 277 -6.06 -13.28 12.87
C ARG A 277 -5.57 -12.82 11.50
N VAL A 278 -6.41 -12.80 10.47
CA VAL A 278 -6.04 -12.34 9.11
C VAL A 278 -7.02 -11.30 8.62
N ALA A 279 -6.54 -10.12 8.26
CA ALA A 279 -7.37 -9.07 7.68
C ALA A 279 -7.78 -9.42 6.24
N ASP A 280 -9.09 -9.44 5.98
CA ASP A 280 -9.64 -9.68 4.65
C ASP A 280 -10.70 -8.61 4.33
N TYR A 281 -10.32 -7.65 3.49
CA TYR A 281 -11.15 -6.56 3.00
C TYR A 281 -11.34 -6.62 1.47
N VAL A 282 -10.79 -7.66 0.83
CA VAL A 282 -10.79 -7.79 -0.63
C VAL A 282 -12.21 -7.90 -1.22
N ALA A 283 -13.16 -8.41 -0.42
CA ALA A 283 -14.54 -8.60 -0.85
C ALA A 283 -15.21 -7.30 -1.31
N ASP A 284 -14.88 -6.18 -0.66
CA ASP A 284 -15.49 -4.88 -0.90
C ASP A 284 -14.59 -3.89 -1.66
N LEU A 285 -13.28 -4.12 -1.67
CA LEU A 285 -12.30 -3.23 -2.28
C LEU A 285 -11.75 -3.72 -3.61
N GLY A 286 -11.70 -5.05 -3.81
CA GLY A 286 -10.92 -5.64 -4.88
C GLY A 286 -9.41 -5.49 -4.65
N ASN A 287 -8.62 -5.74 -5.68
CA ASN A 287 -7.18 -5.56 -5.66
C ASN A 287 -6.82 -4.09 -5.97
N THR A 288 -6.42 -3.34 -4.96
CA THR A 288 -6.01 -1.93 -5.06
C THR A 288 -4.48 -1.76 -5.11
N SER A 289 -3.75 -2.80 -5.51
CA SER A 289 -2.28 -2.78 -5.70
C SER A 289 -1.51 -2.22 -4.50
N ALA A 290 -0.68 -1.17 -4.68
CA ALA A 290 0.10 -0.56 -3.60
C ALA A 290 -0.76 0.06 -2.47
N ALA A 291 -2.00 0.44 -2.76
CA ALA A 291 -2.93 0.95 -1.76
C ALA A 291 -3.47 -0.12 -0.81
N SER A 292 -3.39 -1.41 -1.18
CA SER A 292 -4.13 -2.47 -0.48
C SER A 292 -3.71 -2.68 0.97
N VAL A 293 -2.42 -2.67 1.26
CA VAL A 293 -1.91 -2.84 2.63
C VAL A 293 -2.26 -1.63 3.51
N PRO A 294 -2.00 -0.37 3.12
CA PRO A 294 -2.34 0.78 3.94
C PRO A 294 -3.86 0.98 4.07
N LEU A 295 -4.66 0.63 3.06
CA LEU A 295 -6.12 0.60 3.19
C LEU A 295 -6.57 -0.42 4.24
N ALA A 296 -6.02 -1.63 4.21
CA ALA A 296 -6.33 -2.68 5.17
C ALA A 296 -5.88 -2.29 6.60
N LEU A 297 -4.73 -1.62 6.78
CA LEU A 297 -4.29 -1.07 8.05
C LEU A 297 -5.28 -0.03 8.61
N SER A 298 -5.67 0.93 7.76
CA SER A 298 -6.63 1.97 8.14
C SER A 298 -8.01 1.39 8.51
N LEU A 299 -8.48 0.37 7.79
CA LEU A 299 -9.73 -0.32 8.09
C LEU A 299 -9.62 -1.15 9.36
N ALA A 300 -8.52 -1.87 9.55
CA ALA A 300 -8.28 -2.67 10.75
C ALA A 300 -8.21 -1.80 12.01
N GLN A 301 -7.71 -0.56 11.91
CA GLN A 301 -7.76 0.41 12.99
C GLN A 301 -9.20 0.80 13.34
N ASP A 302 -10.01 1.15 12.34
CA ASP A 302 -11.41 1.54 12.57
C ASP A 302 -12.26 0.40 13.13
N ASP A 303 -11.98 -0.84 12.72
CA ASP A 303 -12.65 -2.05 13.20
C ASP A 303 -12.14 -2.51 14.59
N GLY A 304 -11.14 -1.81 15.17
CA GLY A 304 -10.54 -2.17 16.46
C GLY A 304 -9.75 -3.47 16.41
N ARG A 305 -9.24 -3.86 15.26
CA ARG A 305 -8.47 -5.11 15.05
C ARG A 305 -6.97 -4.94 15.23
N LEU A 306 -6.45 -3.71 15.16
CA LEU A 306 -5.05 -3.47 15.51
C LEU A 306 -4.88 -3.66 17.02
N PRO A 307 -3.87 -4.43 17.48
CA PRO A 307 -3.66 -4.65 18.90
C PRO A 307 -3.20 -3.35 19.60
N GLU A 308 -3.61 -3.16 20.85
CA GLU A 308 -3.03 -2.10 21.70
C GLU A 308 -1.59 -2.43 22.07
N GLN A 309 -1.30 -3.72 22.26
CA GLN A 309 0.04 -4.29 22.47
C GLN A 309 0.13 -5.58 21.68
N GLY A 310 1.21 -5.72 20.89
CA GLY A 310 1.43 -6.92 20.09
C GLY A 310 1.97 -6.66 18.70
N HIS A 311 1.88 -7.64 17.83
CA HIS A 311 2.56 -7.69 16.55
C HIS A 311 1.58 -7.78 15.38
N VAL A 312 1.78 -6.92 14.38
CA VAL A 312 1.08 -6.98 13.08
C VAL A 312 2.08 -7.30 11.99
N LEU A 313 1.86 -8.42 11.31
CA LEU A 313 2.68 -8.88 10.20
C LEU A 313 2.07 -8.44 8.87
N LEU A 314 2.80 -7.63 8.11
CA LEU A 314 2.43 -7.20 6.78
C LEU A 314 3.14 -8.06 5.74
N THR A 315 2.46 -8.43 4.65
CA THR A 315 3.11 -9.12 3.53
C THR A 315 2.46 -8.77 2.20
N ALA A 316 3.29 -8.70 1.15
CA ALA A 316 2.84 -8.38 -0.20
C ALA A 316 3.65 -9.12 -1.25
N PHE A 317 3.00 -9.29 -2.42
CA PHE A 317 3.61 -9.79 -3.65
C PHE A 317 3.10 -8.96 -4.83
N GLY A 318 3.95 -8.67 -5.80
CA GLY A 318 3.61 -7.85 -6.95
C GLY A 318 4.40 -8.19 -8.21
N ALA A 319 4.05 -7.46 -9.27
CA ALA A 319 4.77 -7.53 -10.53
C ALA A 319 6.26 -7.25 -10.35
N GLY A 320 7.06 -7.88 -11.17
CA GLY A 320 8.49 -7.73 -11.13
C GLY A 320 9.23 -9.07 -11.35
N PHE A 321 9.10 -10.18 -10.63
CA PHE A 321 8.33 -10.19 -9.38
C PHE A 321 9.00 -9.43 -8.26
N SER A 322 8.19 -8.93 -7.34
CA SER A 322 8.63 -8.38 -6.07
C SER A 322 7.79 -8.95 -4.93
N TRP A 323 8.38 -9.12 -3.77
CA TRP A 323 7.68 -9.59 -2.57
C TRP A 323 8.30 -9.01 -1.32
N GLY A 324 7.58 -9.09 -0.21
CA GLY A 324 8.13 -8.67 1.06
C GLY A 324 7.23 -8.95 2.24
N ALA A 325 7.83 -8.74 3.42
CA ALA A 325 7.15 -8.71 4.69
C ALA A 325 7.69 -7.58 5.57
N ALA A 326 6.87 -7.05 6.47
CA ALA A 326 7.25 -6.04 7.45
C ALA A 326 6.55 -6.34 8.78
N LEU A 327 7.21 -6.01 9.89
CA LEU A 327 6.66 -6.14 11.24
C LEU A 327 6.33 -4.76 11.80
N LEU A 328 5.12 -4.63 12.34
CA LEU A 328 4.75 -3.51 13.19
C LEU A 328 4.54 -4.03 14.61
N THR A 329 5.09 -3.33 15.60
CA THR A 329 4.92 -3.67 17.01
C THR A 329 4.23 -2.52 17.72
N PHE A 330 3.08 -2.79 18.32
CA PHE A 330 2.25 -1.85 19.07
C PHE A 330 2.49 -2.03 20.57
N GLY A 331 2.31 -0.95 21.36
CA GLY A 331 2.56 -0.92 22.79
C GLY A 331 3.98 -0.46 23.13
N ASP A 332 4.33 -0.50 24.42
CA ASP A 332 5.65 -0.11 24.90
C ASP A 332 6.69 -1.08 24.37
N THR A 333 7.55 -0.59 23.51
CA THR A 333 8.78 -1.34 23.13
C THR A 333 9.73 -1.30 24.32
N PRO A 334 10.21 -2.45 24.83
CA PRO A 334 11.11 -2.50 25.98
C PRO A 334 12.45 -1.79 25.77
#